data_e901f18414717727141c1624862fc140
#
_entry.id   e901f18414717727141c1624862fc140
#
_cell.length_a   1.000
_cell.length_b   1.000
_cell.length_c   1.000
_cell.angle_alpha   90.00
_cell.angle_beta   90.00
_cell.angle_gamma   90.00
#
_symmetry.space_group_name_H-M   'P 1'
#
loop_
_entity.id
_entity.type
_entity.pdbx_description
1 polymer ?
#
loop_
_entity_poly.entity_id
_entity_poly.type
_entity_poly.pdbx_seq_one_letter_code
_entity_poly.pdbx_strand_id
1 'polypeptide(L)'
;MKLHHLPALLPLLASSLSAGSLLWAANAQAATAQPADNATDAQSRCSDLREVELPDVVIQRVKWVQRGGLAQDPNSAFTGASGQTLQAEEHCVVRGEIEPRTGADGRHYGTQFELRLPARWNHKFLFQGGGGTDGFVADALGRIPTRGSSAQPALLRGYAVVSMDGGHQGRDTLFGKDQQARLDLAYASTGKVATAARQLIQTMYHSAPKRNYFMGCSNGGREAMMAAMRYPLQFDGVVAGNPGFRLSRAAIAQSWDNQQFLKAAPINEQGEQIFANALTQKDMDAVVAGVLERCDALDGLKDGLVNAWERCDFKPRMVEKDIGKEKVALLEAVFGGARTSKGEPLYASWPWDAGINSGNWRGWKLGDSQTTTPNARNIVLGAMSLPHYFMTPYQAEFDTFKVNFDTVLPLTLQTGALNDAVATDLTTFKARGGKMIIFEGVSDPVFSANDLRDWYRQLQHDTPGTQDFARLFMVPGMTHCGEGNALDDFDPLTALENWAEKGEAPASILAQGRAFPGKTQPLCPYPQVATYRGEGDENSAESFSCQ
;
A
#
# COMPACT_ATOMS: atom_id res chain seq x y z
N MET A 1 55.34 -6.68 -41.67
CA MET A 1 56.02 -5.76 -42.64
C MET A 1 55.86 -4.36 -42.09
N LYS A 2 56.91 -3.88 -41.44
CA LYS A 2 57.64 -2.59 -41.62
C LYS A 2 56.75 -1.35 -41.57
N LEU A 3 56.66 -0.58 -40.43
CA LEU A 3 57.61 0.43 -39.92
C LEU A 3 57.78 1.63 -40.85
N HIS A 4 57.48 2.85 -40.34
CA HIS A 4 58.37 4.00 -40.16
C HIS A 4 57.52 5.21 -39.72
N HIS A 5 57.66 5.74 -38.53
CA HIS A 5 58.60 6.74 -37.98
C HIS A 5 58.27 8.22 -38.33
N LEU A 6 58.08 8.94 -37.24
CA LEU A 6 58.13 10.36 -36.88
C LEU A 6 59.28 11.16 -37.57
N PRO A 7 59.43 12.54 -37.49
CA PRO A 7 59.32 13.33 -36.27
C PRO A 7 58.79 14.79 -36.36
N ALA A 8 58.67 15.38 -35.17
CA ALA A 8 58.45 16.71 -34.70
C ALA A 8 59.19 17.91 -35.43
N LEU A 9 58.62 19.11 -35.18
CA LEU A 9 59.39 20.33 -34.79
C LEU A 9 58.44 21.52 -34.47
N LEU A 10 58.59 22.01 -33.24
CA LEU A 10 58.16 23.37 -32.83
C LEU A 10 59.09 24.42 -33.42
N PRO A 11 58.67 25.71 -33.45
CA PRO A 11 59.32 26.64 -32.56
C PRO A 11 58.40 27.64 -31.83
N LEU A 12 58.89 28.04 -30.69
CA LEU A 12 58.45 29.14 -29.82
C LEU A 12 58.64 30.52 -30.57
N LEU A 13 57.68 31.41 -30.26
CA LEU A 13 57.97 32.85 -30.22
C LEU A 13 57.09 33.53 -29.17
N ALA A 14 57.74 34.14 -28.21
CA ALA A 14 57.16 34.98 -27.17
C ALA A 14 57.04 36.43 -27.74
N SER A 15 56.02 37.16 -27.33
CA SER A 15 56.16 38.54 -26.85
C SER A 15 54.81 39.22 -26.50
N SER A 16 54.87 39.87 -25.42
CA SER A 16 54.30 41.15 -24.96
C SER A 16 52.86 41.22 -24.45
N LEU A 17 52.80 41.53 -23.14
CA LEU A 17 51.68 42.03 -22.38
C LEU A 17 51.05 43.29 -22.98
N SER A 18 49.70 43.32 -22.93
CA SER A 18 48.95 44.56 -22.71
C SER A 18 47.73 44.28 -21.85
N ALA A 19 47.69 44.93 -20.70
CA ALA A 19 46.57 44.89 -19.75
C ALA A 19 45.37 45.62 -20.33
N GLY A 20 44.28 44.90 -20.56
CA GLY A 20 42.98 45.45 -20.90
C GLY A 20 41.96 44.99 -19.88
N SER A 21 41.63 45.86 -18.93
CA SER A 21 40.59 45.66 -17.92
C SER A 21 39.22 45.61 -18.62
N LEU A 22 38.70 44.43 -18.86
CA LEU A 22 37.29 44.23 -19.24
C LEU A 22 36.47 43.95 -17.95
N LEU A 23 35.74 44.98 -17.54
CA LEU A 23 34.66 44.90 -16.59
C LEU A 23 33.58 43.95 -17.12
N TRP A 24 33.53 42.74 -16.60
CA TRP A 24 32.36 41.88 -16.76
C TRP A 24 31.29 42.38 -15.80
N ALA A 25 30.30 43.10 -16.33
CA ALA A 25 29.04 43.31 -15.61
C ALA A 25 28.33 41.98 -15.49
N ALA A 26 28.37 41.39 -14.32
CA ALA A 26 27.52 40.25 -13.96
C ALA A 26 26.07 40.75 -13.96
N ASN A 27 25.32 40.50 -15.01
CA ASN A 27 23.86 40.52 -14.97
C ASN A 27 23.42 39.37 -14.07
N ALA A 28 23.29 39.65 -12.77
CA ALA A 28 22.47 38.84 -11.87
C ALA A 28 21.02 39.06 -12.33
N GLN A 29 20.51 38.17 -13.19
CA GLN A 29 19.10 38.04 -13.37
C GLN A 29 18.53 37.59 -12.01
N ALA A 30 17.95 38.55 -11.29
CA ALA A 30 17.11 38.24 -10.14
C ALA A 30 16.05 37.25 -10.64
N ALA A 31 16.09 36.03 -10.11
CA ALA A 31 14.98 35.10 -10.23
C ALA A 31 13.76 35.85 -9.66
N THR A 32 12.87 36.28 -10.53
CA THR A 32 11.59 36.86 -10.12
C THR A 32 10.87 35.77 -9.35
N ALA A 33 10.80 35.95 -8.02
CA ALA A 33 9.89 35.18 -7.19
C ALA A 33 8.50 35.35 -7.82
N GLN A 34 7.89 34.25 -8.23
CA GLN A 34 6.49 34.29 -8.67
C GLN A 34 5.67 34.97 -7.59
N PRO A 35 4.79 35.93 -7.93
CA PRO A 35 3.92 36.54 -6.95
C PRO A 35 3.13 35.43 -6.25
N ALA A 36 3.03 35.51 -4.94
CA ALA A 36 2.14 34.63 -4.18
C ALA A 36 0.74 34.78 -4.80
N ASP A 37 0.22 33.71 -5.40
CA ASP A 37 -1.13 33.69 -5.95
C ASP A 37 -2.10 34.17 -4.87
N ASN A 38 -2.83 35.25 -5.14
CA ASN A 38 -3.87 35.70 -4.23
C ASN A 38 -4.94 34.60 -4.16
N ALA A 39 -5.42 34.29 -2.95
CA ALA A 39 -6.47 33.30 -2.73
C ALA A 39 -7.73 33.55 -3.61
N THR A 40 -8.01 34.80 -3.92
CA THR A 40 -9.07 35.24 -4.84
C THR A 40 -8.85 34.72 -6.27
N ASP A 41 -7.62 34.76 -6.79
CA ASP A 41 -7.29 34.25 -8.14
C ASP A 41 -7.38 32.71 -8.18
N ALA A 42 -6.93 32.03 -7.13
CA ALA A 42 -7.06 30.58 -7.02
C ALA A 42 -8.53 30.13 -6.96
N GLN A 43 -9.37 30.86 -6.23
CA GLN A 43 -10.81 30.61 -6.17
C GLN A 43 -11.50 30.82 -7.52
N SER A 44 -11.11 31.85 -8.30
CA SER A 44 -11.63 32.07 -9.64
C SER A 44 -11.27 30.91 -10.56
N ARG A 45 -9.97 30.54 -10.64
CA ARG A 45 -9.52 29.38 -11.43
C ARG A 45 -10.20 28.07 -11.03
N CYS A 46 -10.48 27.89 -9.73
CA CYS A 46 -11.28 26.76 -9.26
C CYS A 46 -12.69 26.76 -9.89
N SER A 47 -13.34 27.93 -9.91
CA SER A 47 -14.69 28.03 -10.48
C SER A 47 -14.71 27.72 -11.97
N ASP A 48 -13.67 28.12 -12.71
CA ASP A 48 -13.52 27.91 -14.14
C ASP A 48 -13.39 26.42 -14.51
N LEU A 49 -12.96 25.57 -13.57
CA LEU A 49 -12.90 24.11 -13.78
C LEU A 49 -14.28 23.48 -14.03
N ARG A 50 -15.37 24.19 -13.73
CA ARG A 50 -16.74 23.71 -14.02
C ARG A 50 -17.03 23.63 -15.50
N GLU A 51 -16.43 24.52 -16.28
CA GLU A 51 -16.64 24.65 -17.71
C GLU A 51 -15.60 23.89 -18.54
N VAL A 52 -14.71 23.12 -17.85
CA VAL A 52 -13.67 22.34 -18.54
C VAL A 52 -14.30 21.10 -19.18
N GLU A 53 -14.15 21.01 -20.50
CA GLU A 53 -14.55 19.84 -21.26
C GLU A 53 -13.36 18.89 -21.43
N LEU A 54 -13.50 17.66 -20.92
CA LEU A 54 -12.54 16.58 -21.11
C LEU A 54 -13.25 15.40 -21.79
N PRO A 55 -12.58 14.69 -22.71
CA PRO A 55 -13.18 13.52 -23.35
C PRO A 55 -13.63 12.49 -22.31
N ASP A 56 -14.86 12.01 -22.42
CA ASP A 56 -15.48 10.99 -21.60
C ASP A 56 -15.52 11.31 -20.08
N VAL A 57 -15.35 12.57 -19.69
CA VAL A 57 -15.38 13.02 -18.29
C VAL A 57 -16.55 13.97 -18.07
N VAL A 58 -17.38 13.67 -17.08
CA VAL A 58 -18.44 14.55 -16.61
C VAL A 58 -18.00 15.18 -15.28
N ILE A 59 -17.81 16.50 -15.26
CA ILE A 59 -17.56 17.24 -14.02
C ILE A 59 -18.90 17.41 -13.30
N GLN A 60 -19.06 16.76 -12.17
CA GLN A 60 -20.30 16.75 -11.40
C GLN A 60 -20.37 17.89 -10.38
N ARG A 61 -19.23 18.27 -9.80
CA ARG A 61 -19.16 19.28 -8.75
C ARG A 61 -17.79 19.95 -8.72
N VAL A 62 -17.81 21.28 -8.59
CA VAL A 62 -16.64 22.10 -8.27
C VAL A 62 -16.97 22.97 -7.07
N LYS A 63 -16.12 22.97 -6.05
CA LYS A 63 -16.32 23.73 -4.82
C LYS A 63 -14.99 24.25 -4.29
N TRP A 64 -14.93 25.55 -4.01
CA TRP A 64 -13.87 26.13 -3.18
C TRP A 64 -14.14 25.85 -1.70
N VAL A 65 -13.14 25.37 -0.99
CA VAL A 65 -13.17 25.10 0.45
C VAL A 65 -12.25 26.09 1.14
N GLN A 66 -12.81 26.87 2.06
CA GLN A 66 -12.04 27.81 2.88
C GLN A 66 -11.16 27.06 3.89
N ARG A 67 -10.12 27.75 4.38
CA ARG A 67 -9.31 27.23 5.49
C ARG A 67 -10.19 26.82 6.65
N GLY A 68 -9.96 25.65 7.21
CA GLY A 68 -10.73 25.15 8.35
C GLY A 68 -10.59 23.67 8.62
N GLY A 69 -11.38 23.21 9.59
CA GLY A 69 -11.46 21.80 9.95
C GLY A 69 -12.13 20.97 8.86
N LEU A 70 -11.52 19.87 8.48
CA LEU A 70 -12.13 18.86 7.65
C LEU A 70 -12.87 17.84 8.52
N ALA A 71 -14.08 17.48 8.11
CA ALA A 71 -14.79 16.37 8.72
C ALA A 71 -13.97 15.07 8.57
N GLN A 72 -14.17 14.15 9.49
CA GLN A 72 -13.59 12.82 9.37
C GLN A 72 -14.22 12.13 8.15
N ASP A 73 -13.38 11.61 7.25
CA ASP A 73 -13.84 10.77 6.15
C ASP A 73 -14.31 9.41 6.71
N PRO A 74 -15.58 9.03 6.52
CA PRO A 74 -16.10 7.74 6.99
C PRO A 74 -15.43 6.55 6.28
N ASN A 75 -14.76 6.79 5.16
CA ASN A 75 -14.07 5.79 4.37
C ASN A 75 -12.59 5.61 4.77
N SER A 76 -12.05 6.44 5.67
CA SER A 76 -10.63 6.38 6.08
C SER A 76 -10.21 4.98 6.58
N ALA A 77 -11.11 4.26 7.25
CA ALA A 77 -10.86 2.90 7.71
C ALA A 77 -10.59 1.91 6.57
N PHE A 78 -11.18 2.13 5.38
CA PHE A 78 -10.99 1.26 4.20
C PHE A 78 -9.71 1.58 3.43
N THR A 79 -9.22 2.82 3.50
CA THR A 79 -7.94 3.21 2.88
C THR A 79 -6.73 2.90 3.77
N GLY A 80 -6.96 2.32 4.95
CA GLY A 80 -5.89 2.00 5.91
C GLY A 80 -5.25 3.21 6.56
N ALA A 81 -5.88 4.37 6.49
CA ALA A 81 -5.36 5.62 7.02
C ALA A 81 -5.89 5.95 8.43
N SER A 82 -5.18 6.85 9.14
CA SER A 82 -5.64 7.36 10.43
C SER A 82 -6.91 8.22 10.28
N GLY A 83 -7.84 8.11 11.24
CA GLY A 83 -9.09 8.88 11.27
C GLY A 83 -8.98 10.26 11.93
N GLN A 84 -7.80 10.85 12.04
CA GLN A 84 -7.59 12.13 12.74
C GLN A 84 -8.32 13.29 12.05
N THR A 85 -8.88 14.19 12.88
CA THR A 85 -9.42 15.48 12.40
C THR A 85 -8.26 16.37 11.94
N LEU A 86 -8.43 17.03 10.79
CA LEU A 86 -7.40 17.84 10.16
C LEU A 86 -7.85 19.29 10.00
N GLN A 87 -6.88 20.20 10.03
CA GLN A 87 -7.04 21.58 9.60
C GLN A 87 -6.40 21.73 8.23
N ALA A 88 -7.20 22.04 7.21
CA ALA A 88 -6.70 22.23 5.85
C ALA A 88 -6.64 23.71 5.48
N GLU A 89 -5.66 24.04 4.64
CA GLU A 89 -5.60 25.31 3.93
C GLU A 89 -6.69 25.37 2.85
N GLU A 90 -6.88 26.55 2.28
CA GLU A 90 -7.83 26.76 1.19
C GLU A 90 -7.49 25.87 -0.02
N HIS A 91 -8.52 25.25 -0.60
CA HIS A 91 -8.34 24.36 -1.74
C HIS A 91 -9.62 24.23 -2.57
N CYS A 92 -9.44 23.86 -3.83
CA CYS A 92 -10.52 23.48 -4.74
C CYS A 92 -10.82 21.99 -4.61
N VAL A 93 -12.09 21.60 -4.61
CA VAL A 93 -12.57 20.23 -4.69
C VAL A 93 -13.32 20.04 -5.99
N VAL A 94 -12.87 19.13 -6.82
CA VAL A 94 -13.54 18.70 -8.06
C VAL A 94 -13.99 17.27 -7.89
N ARG A 95 -15.25 16.98 -8.16
CA ARG A 95 -15.78 15.62 -8.31
C ARG A 95 -16.26 15.41 -9.72
N GLY A 96 -15.97 14.27 -10.28
CA GLY A 96 -16.38 13.91 -11.63
C GLY A 96 -16.50 12.41 -11.80
N GLU A 97 -16.93 12.03 -12.98
CA GLU A 97 -17.12 10.65 -13.39
C GLU A 97 -16.57 10.46 -14.81
N ILE A 98 -15.85 9.38 -15.02
CA ILE A 98 -15.22 9.02 -16.29
C ILE A 98 -15.98 7.85 -16.90
N GLU A 99 -16.32 7.96 -18.21
CA GLU A 99 -17.03 6.95 -18.98
C GLU A 99 -18.35 6.47 -18.30
N PRO A 100 -19.27 7.39 -17.91
CA PRO A 100 -20.55 6.99 -17.34
C PRO A 100 -21.35 6.16 -18.34
N ARG A 101 -21.84 5.00 -17.90
CA ARG A 101 -22.59 4.07 -18.76
C ARG A 101 -23.56 3.22 -17.96
N THR A 102 -24.51 2.61 -18.66
CA THR A 102 -25.36 1.56 -18.10
C THR A 102 -24.84 0.20 -18.55
N GLY A 103 -24.56 -0.68 -17.61
CA GLY A 103 -24.13 -2.05 -17.89
C GLY A 103 -25.25 -2.94 -18.40
N ALA A 104 -24.90 -4.14 -18.86
CA ALA A 104 -25.87 -5.13 -19.35
C ALA A 104 -26.81 -5.64 -18.24
N ASP A 105 -26.44 -5.49 -16.98
CA ASP A 105 -27.23 -5.81 -15.80
C ASP A 105 -28.17 -4.67 -15.35
N GLY A 106 -28.21 -3.56 -16.09
CA GLY A 106 -29.01 -2.37 -15.81
C GLY A 106 -28.42 -1.46 -14.73
N ARG A 107 -27.26 -1.77 -14.14
CA ARG A 107 -26.58 -0.92 -13.17
C ARG A 107 -25.84 0.22 -13.85
N HIS A 108 -25.71 1.33 -13.12
CA HIS A 108 -24.83 2.42 -13.52
C HIS A 108 -23.37 2.06 -13.23
N TYR A 109 -22.48 2.38 -14.16
CA TYR A 109 -21.03 2.23 -14.07
C TYR A 109 -20.35 3.49 -14.59
N GLY A 110 -19.15 3.68 -14.19
CA GLY A 110 -18.26 4.79 -14.50
C GLY A 110 -17.23 4.91 -13.37
N THR A 111 -16.10 5.54 -13.61
CA THR A 111 -15.10 5.78 -12.56
C THR A 111 -15.33 7.13 -11.93
N GLN A 112 -15.84 7.17 -10.72
CA GLN A 112 -15.95 8.41 -9.95
C GLN A 112 -14.63 8.76 -9.29
N PHE A 113 -14.34 10.07 -9.22
CA PHE A 113 -13.13 10.59 -8.58
C PHE A 113 -13.39 11.87 -7.79
N GLU A 114 -12.52 12.12 -6.81
CA GLU A 114 -12.38 13.43 -6.16
C GLU A 114 -10.95 13.91 -6.34
N LEU A 115 -10.78 15.15 -6.80
CA LEU A 115 -9.50 15.83 -6.93
C LEU A 115 -9.50 17.07 -6.02
N ARG A 116 -8.51 17.18 -5.13
CA ARG A 116 -8.28 18.38 -4.30
C ARG A 116 -7.03 19.10 -4.75
N LEU A 117 -7.17 20.42 -4.95
CA LEU A 117 -6.17 21.31 -5.54
C LEU A 117 -5.90 22.45 -4.55
N PRO A 118 -4.77 22.43 -3.81
CA PRO A 118 -4.49 23.45 -2.79
C PRO A 118 -4.24 24.84 -3.40
N ALA A 119 -4.63 25.89 -2.72
CA ALA A 119 -4.35 27.27 -3.15
C ALA A 119 -2.84 27.50 -3.33
N ARG A 120 -2.02 26.95 -2.45
CA ARG A 120 -0.56 26.97 -2.50
C ARG A 120 -0.03 25.60 -2.91
N TRP A 121 0.13 25.39 -4.21
CA TRP A 121 0.58 24.12 -4.77
C TRP A 121 2.10 24.00 -4.81
N ASN A 122 2.61 22.84 -4.37
CA ASN A 122 4.03 22.53 -4.37
C ASN A 122 4.54 21.90 -5.69
N HIS A 123 3.75 21.93 -6.77
CA HIS A 123 3.99 21.31 -8.07
C HIS A 123 4.07 19.78 -8.05
N LYS A 124 3.51 19.13 -7.02
CA LYS A 124 3.45 17.67 -6.92
C LYS A 124 2.01 17.18 -7.01
N PHE A 125 1.86 16.01 -7.58
CA PHE A 125 0.60 15.29 -7.69
C PHE A 125 0.71 13.97 -6.94
N LEU A 126 -0.30 13.63 -6.13
CA LEU A 126 -0.44 12.34 -5.48
C LEU A 126 -1.75 11.68 -5.88
N PHE A 127 -1.66 10.45 -6.35
CA PHE A 127 -2.80 9.56 -6.46
C PHE A 127 -2.93 8.76 -5.17
N GLN A 128 -4.05 8.92 -4.46
CA GLN A 128 -4.40 8.18 -3.26
C GLN A 128 -5.13 6.90 -3.67
N GLY A 129 -4.55 5.73 -3.36
CA GLY A 129 -5.17 4.43 -3.58
C GLY A 129 -6.38 4.21 -2.67
N GLY A 130 -7.25 3.35 -3.11
CA GLY A 130 -8.46 2.99 -2.41
C GLY A 130 -8.30 1.84 -1.41
N GLY A 131 -9.36 1.03 -1.24
CA GLY A 131 -9.34 -0.10 -0.31
C GLY A 131 -10.52 -1.06 -0.50
N GLY A 132 -10.37 -2.30 -0.05
CA GLY A 132 -11.34 -3.36 -0.27
C GLY A 132 -11.48 -3.70 -1.75
N THR A 133 -12.69 -3.70 -2.25
CA THR A 133 -13.00 -3.76 -3.69
C THR A 133 -13.49 -2.40 -4.19
N ASP A 134 -13.14 -1.31 -3.54
CA ASP A 134 -13.58 0.07 -3.73
C ASP A 134 -15.11 0.24 -3.78
N GLY A 135 -15.67 0.88 -4.80
CA GLY A 135 -17.10 1.22 -4.89
C GLY A 135 -17.48 2.47 -4.12
N PHE A 136 -16.50 3.26 -3.68
CA PHE A 136 -16.64 4.54 -3.00
C PHE A 136 -15.44 5.45 -3.27
N VAL A 137 -15.67 6.73 -3.34
CA VAL A 137 -14.62 7.74 -3.41
C VAL A 137 -14.30 8.22 -2.00
N ALA A 138 -13.10 7.93 -1.51
CA ALA A 138 -12.60 8.49 -0.26
C ALA A 138 -12.19 9.96 -0.44
N ASP A 139 -12.20 10.75 0.63
CA ASP A 139 -11.70 12.13 0.58
C ASP A 139 -10.23 12.14 0.14
N ALA A 140 -9.93 12.90 -0.92
CA ALA A 140 -8.60 12.99 -1.55
C ALA A 140 -7.65 13.85 -0.70
N LEU A 141 -7.25 13.35 0.46
CA LEU A 141 -6.36 14.05 1.40
C LEU A 141 -4.90 13.60 1.27
N GLY A 142 -4.65 12.42 0.72
CA GLY A 142 -3.31 11.84 0.64
C GLY A 142 -2.77 11.49 2.03
N ARG A 143 -3.61 10.92 2.90
CA ARG A 143 -3.17 10.44 4.22
C ARG A 143 -2.15 9.32 4.06
N ILE A 144 -1.15 9.30 4.93
CA ILE A 144 -0.22 8.17 4.98
C ILE A 144 -1.02 6.89 5.27
N PRO A 145 -0.82 5.83 4.46
CA PRO A 145 -1.69 4.65 4.50
C PRO A 145 -1.29 3.66 5.59
N THR A 146 -1.05 4.17 6.80
CA THR A 146 -0.95 3.40 8.05
C THR A 146 -1.81 4.04 9.12
N ARG A 147 -2.58 3.22 9.85
CA ARG A 147 -3.51 3.70 10.87
C ARG A 147 -2.82 4.41 12.03
N GLY A 148 -1.57 4.05 12.31
CA GLY A 148 -0.76 4.65 13.37
C GLY A 148 -0.18 6.01 12.98
N SER A 149 -0.07 6.33 11.70
CA SER A 149 0.70 7.49 11.25
C SER A 149 0.17 8.81 11.79
N SER A 150 1.08 9.58 12.36
CA SER A 150 0.91 10.98 12.78
C SER A 150 1.37 11.98 11.73
N ALA A 151 1.97 11.52 10.63
CA ALA A 151 2.51 12.36 9.59
C ALA A 151 1.41 13.14 8.83
N GLN A 152 1.75 14.36 8.41
CA GLN A 152 0.81 15.22 7.69
C GLN A 152 0.41 14.59 6.34
N PRO A 153 -0.89 14.60 5.98
CA PRO A 153 -1.36 14.20 4.66
C PRO A 153 -0.77 15.06 3.54
N ALA A 154 -0.69 14.50 2.34
CA ALA A 154 -0.11 15.16 1.18
C ALA A 154 -0.79 16.50 0.82
N LEU A 155 -2.12 16.60 0.92
CA LEU A 155 -2.84 17.88 0.69
C LEU A 155 -2.31 18.99 1.59
N LEU A 156 -2.05 18.70 2.87
CA LEU A 156 -1.52 19.64 3.84
C LEU A 156 -0.05 20.00 3.58
N ARG A 157 0.66 19.15 2.79
CA ARG A 157 2.02 19.42 2.30
C ARG A 157 2.01 20.17 0.96
N GLY A 158 0.82 20.57 0.45
CA GLY A 158 0.65 21.33 -0.79
C GLY A 158 0.55 20.48 -2.07
N TYR A 159 0.31 19.18 -1.98
CA TYR A 159 0.06 18.33 -3.15
C TYR A 159 -1.34 18.55 -3.73
N ALA A 160 -1.48 18.45 -5.04
CA ALA A 160 -2.74 18.10 -5.66
C ALA A 160 -2.97 16.60 -5.43
N VAL A 161 -4.15 16.22 -4.93
CA VAL A 161 -4.44 14.83 -4.56
C VAL A 161 -5.71 14.36 -5.25
N VAL A 162 -5.67 13.15 -5.84
CA VAL A 162 -6.85 12.48 -6.42
C VAL A 162 -7.12 11.15 -5.73
N SER A 163 -8.39 10.78 -5.60
CA SER A 163 -8.87 9.46 -5.22
C SER A 163 -9.97 9.00 -6.16
N MET A 164 -10.31 7.70 -6.18
CA MET A 164 -11.31 7.11 -7.07
C MET A 164 -12.10 6.01 -6.37
N ASP A 165 -13.16 5.50 -7.05
CA ASP A 165 -13.99 4.37 -6.61
C ASP A 165 -13.65 3.03 -7.27
N GLY A 166 -12.67 2.97 -8.15
CA GLY A 166 -12.29 1.75 -8.86
C GLY A 166 -13.20 1.37 -10.04
N GLY A 167 -14.12 2.24 -10.46
CA GLY A 167 -14.93 2.06 -11.67
C GLY A 167 -16.33 1.49 -11.46
N HIS A 168 -16.82 1.44 -10.23
CA HIS A 168 -18.18 1.05 -9.88
C HIS A 168 -18.62 1.70 -8.56
N GLN A 169 -19.91 1.71 -8.30
CA GLN A 169 -20.49 2.29 -7.10
C GLN A 169 -21.11 1.18 -6.22
N GLY A 170 -20.98 1.34 -4.92
CA GLY A 170 -21.44 0.37 -3.93
C GLY A 170 -20.34 -0.61 -3.51
N ARG A 171 -20.41 -1.05 -2.24
CA ARG A 171 -19.39 -1.94 -1.64
C ARG A 171 -19.69 -3.43 -1.84
N ASP A 172 -20.75 -3.74 -2.57
CA ASP A 172 -21.00 -5.13 -2.98
C ASP A 172 -20.04 -5.52 -4.11
N THR A 173 -19.87 -6.82 -4.29
CA THR A 173 -19.02 -7.38 -5.36
C THR A 173 -19.80 -7.75 -6.62
N LEU A 174 -21.07 -7.32 -6.74
CA LEU A 174 -21.95 -7.64 -7.86
C LEU A 174 -21.50 -7.00 -9.19
N PHE A 175 -20.67 -5.95 -9.12
CA PHE A 175 -20.02 -5.35 -10.28
C PHE A 175 -19.24 -6.37 -11.13
N GLY A 176 -18.81 -7.47 -10.52
CA GLY A 176 -18.10 -8.54 -11.22
C GLY A 176 -18.89 -9.23 -12.32
N LYS A 177 -20.19 -8.95 -12.48
CA LYS A 177 -21.00 -9.35 -13.66
C LYS A 177 -20.65 -8.57 -14.91
N ASP A 178 -20.12 -7.35 -14.75
CA ASP A 178 -19.76 -6.46 -15.85
C ASP A 178 -18.26 -6.54 -16.15
N GLN A 179 -17.92 -6.89 -17.39
CA GLN A 179 -16.54 -7.11 -17.78
C GLN A 179 -15.70 -5.83 -17.75
N GLN A 180 -16.29 -4.67 -18.11
CA GLN A 180 -15.56 -3.40 -18.07
C GLN A 180 -15.30 -2.98 -16.63
N ALA A 181 -16.26 -3.17 -15.72
CA ALA A 181 -16.04 -2.88 -14.29
C ALA A 181 -14.96 -3.78 -13.67
N ARG A 182 -14.84 -5.05 -14.13
CA ARG A 182 -13.70 -5.90 -13.74
C ARG A 182 -12.36 -5.33 -14.20
N LEU A 183 -12.26 -4.81 -15.43
CA LEU A 183 -11.05 -4.18 -15.96
C LEU A 183 -10.75 -2.85 -15.25
N ASP A 184 -11.77 -2.07 -14.96
CA ASP A 184 -11.65 -0.80 -14.28
C ASP A 184 -11.07 -0.99 -12.89
N LEU A 185 -11.62 -1.88 -12.07
CA LEU A 185 -11.06 -2.22 -10.75
C LEU A 185 -9.66 -2.84 -10.85
N ALA A 186 -9.42 -3.69 -11.85
CA ALA A 186 -8.12 -4.34 -12.01
C ALA A 186 -7.00 -3.32 -12.22
N TYR A 187 -7.17 -2.36 -13.13
CA TYR A 187 -6.13 -1.39 -13.47
C TYR A 187 -6.59 -0.16 -14.27
N ALA A 188 -7.68 -0.26 -15.07
CA ALA A 188 -7.94 0.75 -16.10
C ALA A 188 -8.33 2.11 -15.48
N SER A 189 -9.09 2.12 -14.39
CA SER A 189 -9.46 3.34 -13.67
C SER A 189 -8.26 4.17 -13.23
N THR A 190 -7.17 3.53 -12.78
CA THR A 190 -5.93 4.23 -12.39
C THR A 190 -5.39 5.11 -13.52
N GLY A 191 -5.28 4.57 -14.73
CA GLY A 191 -4.77 5.32 -15.88
C GLY A 191 -5.69 6.44 -16.33
N LYS A 192 -7.00 6.18 -16.36
CA LYS A 192 -8.04 7.14 -16.73
C LYS A 192 -8.06 8.33 -15.77
N VAL A 193 -8.16 8.07 -14.46
CA VAL A 193 -8.21 9.10 -13.41
C VAL A 193 -6.91 9.91 -13.36
N ALA A 194 -5.74 9.25 -13.43
CA ALA A 194 -4.46 9.96 -13.45
C ALA A 194 -4.34 10.91 -14.64
N THR A 195 -4.90 10.55 -15.80
CA THR A 195 -4.92 11.41 -16.99
C THR A 195 -5.83 12.61 -16.81
N ALA A 196 -7.09 12.38 -16.41
CA ALA A 196 -8.06 13.45 -16.15
C ALA A 196 -7.57 14.41 -15.05
N ALA A 197 -7.04 13.89 -13.94
CA ALA A 197 -6.51 14.70 -12.85
C ALA A 197 -5.38 15.62 -13.31
N ARG A 198 -4.41 15.12 -14.10
CA ARG A 198 -3.31 15.97 -14.63
C ARG A 198 -3.80 17.06 -15.58
N GLN A 199 -4.82 16.78 -16.39
CA GLN A 199 -5.42 17.81 -17.25
C GLN A 199 -6.09 18.91 -16.42
N LEU A 200 -6.85 18.54 -15.39
CA LEU A 200 -7.47 19.51 -14.46
C LEU A 200 -6.42 20.31 -13.66
N ILE A 201 -5.32 19.67 -13.23
CA ILE A 201 -4.18 20.32 -12.59
C ILE A 201 -3.54 21.34 -13.56
N GLN A 202 -3.29 20.93 -14.80
CA GLN A 202 -2.72 21.81 -15.83
C GLN A 202 -3.63 23.03 -16.09
N THR A 203 -4.95 22.85 -16.10
CA THR A 203 -5.90 23.94 -16.27
C THR A 203 -5.89 24.86 -15.06
N MET A 204 -5.94 24.32 -13.84
CA MET A 204 -5.98 25.08 -12.58
C MET A 204 -4.72 25.95 -12.37
N TYR A 205 -3.54 25.37 -12.63
CA TYR A 205 -2.27 26.02 -12.31
C TYR A 205 -1.48 26.51 -13.54
N HIS A 206 -1.99 26.33 -14.76
CA HIS A 206 -1.31 26.62 -16.01
C HIS A 206 0.08 25.94 -16.11
N SER A 207 0.28 24.86 -15.37
CA SER A 207 1.53 24.11 -15.25
C SER A 207 1.26 22.64 -14.95
N ALA A 208 2.01 21.74 -15.58
CA ALA A 208 1.98 20.33 -15.26
C ALA A 208 2.69 20.03 -13.93
N PRO A 209 2.32 18.95 -13.23
CA PRO A 209 3.07 18.49 -12.07
C PRO A 209 4.53 18.17 -12.44
N LYS A 210 5.46 18.59 -11.60
CA LYS A 210 6.88 18.23 -11.73
C LYS A 210 7.17 16.82 -11.25
N ARG A 211 6.35 16.34 -10.30
CA ARG A 211 6.44 14.99 -9.72
C ARG A 211 5.04 14.39 -9.56
N ASN A 212 4.95 13.11 -9.85
CA ASN A 212 3.72 12.33 -9.80
C ASN A 212 3.95 11.11 -8.92
N TYR A 213 3.20 10.99 -7.83
CA TYR A 213 3.31 9.88 -6.88
C TYR A 213 2.01 9.10 -6.80
N PHE A 214 2.12 7.84 -6.43
CA PHE A 214 1.00 7.00 -6.04
C PHE A 214 1.23 6.45 -4.63
N MET A 215 0.21 6.43 -3.78
CA MET A 215 0.37 5.90 -2.42
C MET A 215 -0.93 5.24 -1.95
N GLY A 216 -0.83 4.02 -1.41
CA GLY A 216 -1.98 3.33 -0.84
C GLY A 216 -1.61 2.10 -0.04
N CYS A 217 -2.58 1.57 0.72
CA CYS A 217 -2.48 0.31 1.45
C CYS A 217 -3.55 -0.68 0.98
N SER A 218 -3.33 -1.98 1.21
CA SER A 218 -4.31 -3.01 0.85
C SER A 218 -4.55 -3.09 -0.66
N ASN A 219 -5.80 -2.95 -1.13
CA ASN A 219 -6.09 -2.77 -2.55
C ASN A 219 -5.36 -1.53 -3.12
N GLY A 220 -5.31 -0.42 -2.37
CA GLY A 220 -4.55 0.76 -2.77
C GLY A 220 -3.04 0.51 -2.89
N GLY A 221 -2.48 -0.41 -2.10
CA GLY A 221 -1.11 -0.91 -2.24
C GLY A 221 -0.92 -1.74 -3.52
N ARG A 222 -1.91 -2.59 -3.86
CA ARG A 222 -1.97 -3.30 -5.15
C ARG A 222 -2.02 -2.31 -6.31
N GLU A 223 -2.87 -1.29 -6.21
CA GLU A 223 -2.99 -0.24 -7.22
C GLU A 223 -1.68 0.54 -7.41
N ALA A 224 -0.94 0.82 -6.31
CA ALA A 224 0.38 1.43 -6.37
C ALA A 224 1.40 0.54 -7.12
N MET A 225 1.41 -0.77 -6.84
CA MET A 225 2.23 -1.72 -7.60
C MET A 225 1.78 -1.79 -9.07
N MET A 226 0.48 -1.82 -9.32
CA MET A 226 -0.10 -1.81 -10.67
C MET A 226 0.28 -0.52 -11.43
N ALA A 227 0.33 0.63 -10.75
CA ALA A 227 0.78 1.89 -11.33
C ALA A 227 2.23 1.81 -11.81
N ALA A 228 3.13 1.22 -11.01
CA ALA A 228 4.53 1.00 -11.43
C ALA A 228 4.64 0.02 -12.61
N MET A 229 3.80 -1.01 -12.66
CA MET A 229 3.85 -2.08 -13.66
C MET A 229 3.22 -1.67 -15.00
N ARG A 230 2.01 -1.09 -14.97
CA ARG A 230 1.22 -0.80 -16.19
C ARG A 230 1.32 0.65 -16.65
N TYR A 231 1.66 1.56 -15.73
CA TYR A 231 1.75 2.98 -16.00
C TYR A 231 3.14 3.57 -15.64
N PRO A 232 4.25 2.88 -15.98
CA PRO A 232 5.59 3.27 -15.54
C PRO A 232 6.00 4.66 -16.02
N LEU A 233 5.34 5.18 -17.07
CA LEU A 233 5.59 6.53 -17.59
C LEU A 233 4.79 7.62 -16.89
N GLN A 234 3.86 7.26 -16.01
CA GLN A 234 2.94 8.21 -15.39
C GLN A 234 3.34 8.61 -13.97
N PHE A 235 4.12 7.78 -13.27
CA PHE A 235 4.47 7.99 -11.87
C PHE A 235 5.98 7.98 -11.67
N ASP A 236 6.48 8.95 -10.91
CA ASP A 236 7.90 9.07 -10.53
C ASP A 236 8.22 8.24 -9.28
N GLY A 237 7.20 7.93 -8.49
CA GLY A 237 7.36 7.09 -7.30
C GLY A 237 6.05 6.53 -6.78
N VAL A 238 6.15 5.38 -6.10
CA VAL A 238 5.01 4.71 -5.50
C VAL A 238 5.31 4.25 -4.08
N VAL A 239 4.30 4.32 -3.20
CA VAL A 239 4.30 3.69 -1.88
C VAL A 239 3.21 2.62 -1.87
N ALA A 240 3.61 1.36 -1.71
CA ALA A 240 2.70 0.22 -1.61
C ALA A 240 2.74 -0.38 -0.20
N GLY A 241 1.71 -0.10 0.59
CA GLY A 241 1.57 -0.64 1.94
C GLY A 241 0.70 -1.88 1.97
N ASN A 242 1.12 -2.91 2.70
CA ASN A 242 0.38 -4.18 2.86
C ASN A 242 -0.36 -4.58 1.57
N PRO A 243 0.35 -4.67 0.42
CA PRO A 243 -0.32 -4.72 -0.87
C PRO A 243 -1.01 -6.05 -1.12
N GLY A 244 -2.29 -5.99 -1.50
CA GLY A 244 -3.03 -7.14 -2.01
C GLY A 244 -2.55 -7.56 -3.41
N PHE A 245 -1.25 -7.64 -3.62
CA PHE A 245 -0.65 -7.79 -4.95
C PHE A 245 -1.02 -9.09 -5.66
N ARG A 246 -1.36 -10.15 -4.90
CA ARG A 246 -1.83 -11.45 -5.40
C ARG A 246 -3.23 -11.75 -4.85
N LEU A 247 -4.15 -10.83 -5.05
CA LEU A 247 -5.46 -10.80 -4.40
C LEU A 247 -6.34 -12.01 -4.78
N SER A 248 -6.22 -12.51 -6.02
CA SER A 248 -6.95 -13.70 -6.47
C SER A 248 -6.62 -14.95 -5.64
N ARG A 249 -5.36 -15.10 -5.22
CA ARG A 249 -4.89 -16.20 -4.38
C ARG A 249 -5.20 -15.98 -2.91
N ALA A 250 -5.09 -14.73 -2.43
CA ALA A 250 -5.47 -14.37 -1.07
C ALA A 250 -6.96 -14.66 -0.81
N ALA A 251 -7.86 -14.41 -1.78
CA ALA A 251 -9.28 -14.74 -1.67
C ALA A 251 -9.53 -16.26 -1.52
N ILE A 252 -8.72 -17.11 -2.17
CA ILE A 252 -8.75 -18.57 -1.94
C ILE A 252 -8.29 -18.90 -0.52
N ALA A 253 -7.18 -18.29 -0.06
CA ALA A 253 -6.66 -18.51 1.28
C ALA A 253 -7.63 -18.09 2.38
N GLN A 254 -8.39 -17.01 2.17
CA GLN A 254 -9.44 -16.60 3.11
C GLN A 254 -10.55 -17.64 3.24
N SER A 255 -10.97 -18.25 2.14
CA SER A 255 -11.93 -19.37 2.18
C SER A 255 -11.34 -20.61 2.86
N TRP A 256 -10.05 -20.88 2.67
CA TRP A 256 -9.34 -21.95 3.38
C TRP A 256 -9.36 -21.72 4.88
N ASP A 257 -8.96 -20.54 5.34
CA ASP A 257 -8.96 -20.19 6.76
C ASP A 257 -10.36 -20.31 7.36
N ASN A 258 -11.38 -19.79 6.65
CA ASN A 258 -12.76 -19.88 7.09
C ASN A 258 -13.21 -21.32 7.32
N GLN A 259 -12.84 -22.26 6.43
CA GLN A 259 -13.17 -23.68 6.60
C GLN A 259 -12.41 -24.30 7.78
N GLN A 260 -11.12 -23.96 7.98
CA GLN A 260 -10.35 -24.49 9.11
C GLN A 260 -10.90 -23.98 10.44
N PHE A 261 -11.22 -22.68 10.53
CA PHE A 261 -11.81 -22.11 11.75
C PHE A 261 -13.19 -22.69 12.03
N LEU A 262 -14.08 -22.81 11.03
CA LEU A 262 -15.39 -23.42 11.24
C LEU A 262 -15.27 -24.86 11.75
N LYS A 263 -14.38 -25.66 11.16
CA LYS A 263 -14.15 -27.05 11.56
C LYS A 263 -13.71 -27.18 13.03
N ALA A 264 -12.94 -26.20 13.52
CA ALA A 264 -12.42 -26.20 14.89
C ALA A 264 -13.32 -25.44 15.89
N ALA A 265 -14.35 -24.73 15.40
CA ALA A 265 -15.22 -23.94 16.24
C ALA A 265 -16.07 -24.84 17.16
N PRO A 266 -16.12 -24.57 18.48
CA PRO A 266 -16.86 -25.37 19.42
C PRO A 266 -18.37 -25.19 19.23
N ILE A 267 -19.13 -26.23 19.63
CA ILE A 267 -20.59 -26.19 19.73
C ILE A 267 -20.93 -25.69 21.13
N ASN A 268 -21.80 -24.68 21.22
CA ASN A 268 -22.29 -24.15 22.50
C ASN A 268 -23.37 -25.05 23.15
N GLU A 269 -23.86 -24.68 24.33
CA GLU A 269 -24.88 -25.42 25.05
C GLU A 269 -26.23 -25.52 24.31
N GLN A 270 -26.48 -24.62 23.38
CA GLN A 270 -27.67 -24.59 22.52
C GLN A 270 -27.54 -25.48 21.29
N GLY A 271 -26.38 -26.14 21.09
CA GLY A 271 -26.09 -26.97 19.92
C GLY A 271 -25.64 -26.16 18.69
N GLU A 272 -25.29 -24.90 18.87
CA GLU A 272 -24.88 -23.99 17.80
C GLU A 272 -23.35 -23.89 17.71
N GLN A 273 -22.81 -23.89 16.48
CA GLN A 273 -21.39 -23.72 16.23
C GLN A 273 -21.03 -22.23 16.12
N ILE A 274 -20.18 -21.73 17.02
CA ILE A 274 -19.81 -20.31 17.09
C ILE A 274 -18.41 -20.13 16.51
N PHE A 275 -18.37 -19.61 15.29
CA PHE A 275 -17.14 -19.44 14.50
C PHE A 275 -16.04 -18.64 15.23
N ALA A 276 -16.40 -17.53 15.86
CA ALA A 276 -15.45 -16.65 16.56
C ALA A 276 -14.73 -17.34 17.74
N ASN A 277 -15.27 -18.47 18.23
CA ASN A 277 -14.73 -19.21 19.36
C ASN A 277 -13.75 -20.34 18.95
N ALA A 278 -13.43 -20.47 17.65
CA ALA A 278 -12.41 -21.42 17.18
C ALA A 278 -11.04 -21.21 17.85
N LEU A 279 -10.67 -19.94 18.10
CA LEU A 279 -9.55 -19.53 18.96
C LEU A 279 -10.04 -18.43 19.91
N THR A 280 -9.83 -18.63 21.20
CA THR A 280 -10.12 -17.59 22.21
C THR A 280 -8.97 -16.57 22.27
N GLN A 281 -9.21 -15.40 22.88
CA GLN A 281 -8.14 -14.43 23.12
C GLN A 281 -7.01 -15.05 23.95
N LYS A 282 -7.35 -15.85 24.97
CA LYS A 282 -6.38 -16.57 25.81
C LYS A 282 -5.48 -17.52 24.99
N ASP A 283 -6.04 -18.18 23.98
CA ASP A 283 -5.25 -19.06 23.09
C ASP A 283 -4.25 -18.23 22.25
N MET A 284 -4.71 -17.10 21.71
CA MET A 284 -3.86 -16.21 20.91
C MET A 284 -2.76 -15.59 21.77
N ASP A 285 -3.07 -15.20 23.00
CA ASP A 285 -2.07 -14.68 23.95
C ASP A 285 -1.02 -15.72 24.31
N ALA A 286 -1.41 -16.99 24.49
CA ALA A 286 -0.48 -18.09 24.73
C ALA A 286 0.44 -18.34 23.52
N VAL A 287 -0.11 -18.25 22.30
CA VAL A 287 0.69 -18.37 21.07
C VAL A 287 1.71 -17.24 20.97
N VAL A 288 1.29 -15.98 21.20
CA VAL A 288 2.22 -14.83 21.15
C VAL A 288 3.28 -14.91 22.25
N ALA A 289 2.91 -15.33 23.47
CA ALA A 289 3.89 -15.57 24.52
C ALA A 289 4.96 -16.59 24.12
N GLY A 290 4.55 -17.69 23.46
CA GLY A 290 5.48 -18.69 22.95
C GLY A 290 6.34 -18.18 21.78
N VAL A 291 5.79 -17.33 20.90
CA VAL A 291 6.57 -16.67 19.83
C VAL A 291 7.63 -15.77 20.44
N LEU A 292 7.26 -14.91 21.41
CA LEU A 292 8.20 -13.99 22.06
C LEU A 292 9.27 -14.75 22.87
N GLU A 293 8.87 -15.78 23.63
CA GLU A 293 9.84 -16.61 24.35
C GLU A 293 10.91 -17.19 23.42
N ARG A 294 10.49 -17.60 22.22
CA ARG A 294 11.38 -18.28 21.27
C ARG A 294 12.19 -17.34 20.39
N CYS A 295 11.61 -16.19 20.00
CA CYS A 295 12.10 -15.40 18.88
C CYS A 295 12.50 -13.95 19.22
N ASP A 296 12.01 -13.39 20.32
CA ASP A 296 12.20 -11.98 20.67
C ASP A 296 13.70 -11.60 20.75
N ALA A 297 14.52 -12.44 21.36
CA ALA A 297 15.96 -12.19 21.52
C ALA A 297 16.80 -12.35 20.23
N LEU A 298 16.22 -12.73 19.10
CA LEU A 298 16.97 -13.05 17.88
C LEU A 298 17.61 -11.83 17.20
N ASP A 299 17.14 -10.63 17.51
CA ASP A 299 17.67 -9.34 17.04
C ASP A 299 18.54 -8.64 18.09
N GLY A 300 18.85 -9.33 19.21
CA GLY A 300 19.73 -8.84 20.28
C GLY A 300 19.02 -8.18 21.45
N LEU A 301 17.67 -8.06 21.43
CA LEU A 301 16.89 -7.46 22.51
C LEU A 301 15.62 -8.26 22.77
N LYS A 302 15.14 -8.26 24.01
CA LYS A 302 13.81 -8.78 24.39
C LYS A 302 12.91 -7.61 24.69
N ASP A 303 12.19 -7.11 23.68
CA ASP A 303 11.40 -5.90 23.77
C ASP A 303 9.97 -6.03 23.23
N GLY A 304 9.58 -7.25 22.85
CA GLY A 304 8.27 -7.56 22.31
C GLY A 304 8.14 -7.38 20.80
N LEU A 305 9.25 -7.06 20.10
CA LEU A 305 9.31 -6.91 18.64
C LEU A 305 10.23 -7.98 18.03
N VAL A 306 9.68 -8.81 17.14
CA VAL A 306 10.45 -9.90 16.48
C VAL A 306 11.03 -9.37 15.16
N ASN A 307 12.05 -8.47 15.22
CA ASN A 307 12.65 -7.92 14.00
C ASN A 307 13.24 -9.03 13.12
N ALA A 308 13.84 -10.05 13.72
CA ALA A 308 14.43 -11.19 13.01
C ALA A 308 13.42 -12.30 12.69
N TRP A 309 12.20 -11.94 12.29
CA TRP A 309 11.04 -12.81 12.09
C TRP A 309 11.31 -14.00 11.16
N GLU A 310 12.14 -13.88 10.13
CA GLU A 310 12.49 -15.00 9.26
C GLU A 310 13.30 -16.11 9.96
N ARG A 311 13.99 -15.75 11.05
CA ARG A 311 14.76 -16.70 11.87
C ARG A 311 13.91 -17.33 12.98
N CYS A 312 12.67 -16.88 13.14
CA CYS A 312 11.76 -17.41 14.14
C CYS A 312 11.31 -18.83 13.78
N ASP A 313 11.73 -19.82 14.53
CA ASP A 313 11.41 -21.23 14.33
C ASP A 313 10.31 -21.75 15.27
N PHE A 314 9.49 -20.84 15.80
CA PHE A 314 8.33 -21.20 16.63
C PHE A 314 7.44 -22.23 15.93
N LYS A 315 6.89 -23.16 16.72
CA LYS A 315 5.91 -24.15 16.28
C LYS A 315 4.75 -24.19 17.28
N PRO A 316 3.47 -24.25 16.86
CA PRO A 316 2.31 -24.25 17.76
C PRO A 316 2.36 -25.35 18.82
N ARG A 317 3.01 -26.48 18.51
CA ARG A 317 3.21 -27.58 19.47
C ARG A 317 4.00 -27.18 20.73
N MET A 318 4.78 -26.10 20.66
CA MET A 318 5.53 -25.60 21.81
C MET A 318 4.60 -25.07 22.92
N VAL A 319 3.39 -24.66 22.55
CA VAL A 319 2.34 -24.18 23.47
C VAL A 319 1.13 -25.11 23.54
N GLU A 320 1.27 -26.39 23.13
CA GLU A 320 0.17 -27.37 23.12
C GLU A 320 -0.48 -27.55 24.51
N LYS A 321 0.32 -27.45 25.58
CA LYS A 321 -0.21 -27.56 26.96
C LYS A 321 -1.20 -26.47 27.32
N ASP A 322 -1.07 -25.30 26.70
CA ASP A 322 -1.87 -24.10 26.96
C ASP A 322 -3.11 -24.03 26.09
N ILE A 323 -3.01 -24.43 24.81
CA ILE A 323 -4.08 -24.27 23.82
C ILE A 323 -4.79 -25.59 23.43
N GLY A 324 -4.15 -26.74 23.66
CA GLY A 324 -4.65 -28.05 23.30
C GLY A 324 -4.32 -28.47 21.86
N LYS A 325 -4.29 -29.80 21.66
CA LYS A 325 -3.84 -30.44 20.41
C LYS A 325 -4.68 -30.04 19.19
N GLU A 326 -5.99 -29.86 19.35
CA GLU A 326 -6.89 -29.49 18.24
C GLU A 326 -6.57 -28.10 17.69
N LYS A 327 -6.27 -27.14 18.58
CA LYS A 327 -5.89 -25.78 18.18
C LYS A 327 -4.46 -25.72 17.61
N VAL A 328 -3.56 -26.60 18.05
CA VAL A 328 -2.27 -26.78 17.39
C VAL A 328 -2.47 -27.17 15.92
N ALA A 329 -3.29 -28.20 15.66
CA ALA A 329 -3.56 -28.65 14.29
C ALA A 329 -4.27 -27.54 13.44
N LEU A 330 -5.19 -26.79 14.04
CA LEU A 330 -5.83 -25.62 13.41
C LEU A 330 -4.79 -24.59 13.00
N LEU A 331 -3.91 -24.20 13.91
CA LEU A 331 -2.87 -23.20 13.64
C LEU A 331 -1.85 -23.67 12.60
N GLU A 332 -1.45 -24.95 12.64
CA GLU A 332 -0.59 -25.54 11.60
C GLU A 332 -1.27 -25.50 10.23
N ALA A 333 -2.58 -25.73 10.13
CA ALA A 333 -3.32 -25.68 8.88
C ALA A 333 -3.46 -24.25 8.34
N VAL A 334 -3.81 -23.27 9.20
CA VAL A 334 -3.98 -21.85 8.81
C VAL A 334 -2.63 -21.24 8.43
N PHE A 335 -1.64 -21.33 9.31
CA PHE A 335 -0.32 -20.73 9.06
C PHE A 335 0.49 -21.48 7.99
N GLY A 336 0.17 -22.73 7.72
CA GLY A 336 0.74 -23.50 6.60
C GLY A 336 0.32 -23.02 5.21
N GLY A 337 -0.73 -22.21 5.12
CA GLY A 337 -1.29 -21.69 3.87
C GLY A 337 -2.21 -22.68 3.15
N ALA A 338 -3.09 -22.14 2.31
CA ALA A 338 -4.05 -22.90 1.53
C ALA A 338 -3.38 -23.87 0.55
N ARG A 339 -3.93 -25.09 0.44
CA ARG A 339 -3.39 -26.13 -0.44
C ARG A 339 -4.47 -27.08 -0.95
N THR A 340 -4.14 -27.80 -2.02
CA THR A 340 -4.99 -28.88 -2.55
C THR A 340 -4.95 -30.11 -1.63
N SER A 341 -5.85 -31.07 -1.87
CA SER A 341 -5.84 -32.38 -1.17
C SER A 341 -4.53 -33.17 -1.40
N LYS A 342 -3.78 -32.85 -2.46
CA LYS A 342 -2.47 -33.42 -2.77
C LYS A 342 -1.31 -32.67 -2.11
N GLY A 343 -1.59 -31.60 -1.36
CA GLY A 343 -0.58 -30.77 -0.71
C GLY A 343 0.03 -29.67 -1.59
N GLU A 344 -0.44 -29.47 -2.82
CA GLU A 344 0.04 -28.43 -3.72
C GLU A 344 -0.37 -27.04 -3.18
N PRO A 345 0.55 -26.05 -3.06
CA PRO A 345 0.24 -24.77 -2.47
C PRO A 345 -0.67 -23.94 -3.39
N LEU A 346 -1.71 -23.37 -2.82
CA LEU A 346 -2.61 -22.39 -3.46
C LEU A 346 -2.26 -20.96 -3.05
N TYR A 347 -1.71 -20.78 -1.84
CA TYR A 347 -1.21 -19.54 -1.31
C TYR A 347 -0.01 -19.78 -0.38
N ALA A 348 0.75 -18.72 -0.08
CA ALA A 348 1.92 -18.80 0.80
C ALA A 348 1.54 -19.14 2.25
N SER A 349 2.52 -19.66 3.00
CA SER A 349 2.45 -19.79 4.46
C SER A 349 2.53 -18.41 5.14
N TRP A 350 2.19 -18.37 6.43
CA TRP A 350 2.23 -17.15 7.24
C TRP A 350 3.41 -17.19 8.23
N PRO A 351 4.09 -16.07 8.50
CA PRO A 351 5.11 -16.03 9.54
C PRO A 351 4.47 -16.03 10.94
N TRP A 352 5.26 -16.40 11.94
CA TRP A 352 4.91 -16.27 13.35
C TRP A 352 5.47 -14.95 13.88
N ASP A 353 4.60 -14.14 14.48
CA ASP A 353 4.97 -12.79 14.90
C ASP A 353 4.09 -12.30 16.07
N ALA A 354 4.49 -11.22 16.74
CA ALA A 354 3.89 -10.77 17.99
C ALA A 354 2.51 -10.10 17.85
N GLY A 355 2.10 -9.66 16.65
CA GLY A 355 0.83 -8.96 16.45
C GLY A 355 -0.39 -9.86 16.23
N ILE A 356 -0.22 -11.19 16.20
CA ILE A 356 -1.32 -12.11 15.88
C ILE A 356 -2.39 -12.24 16.97
N ASN A 357 -2.16 -11.76 18.19
CA ASN A 357 -3.18 -11.70 19.24
C ASN A 357 -3.94 -10.36 19.29
N SER A 358 -3.67 -9.45 18.36
CA SER A 358 -4.31 -8.13 18.33
C SER A 358 -5.78 -8.19 17.88
N GLY A 359 -6.54 -7.18 18.27
CA GLY A 359 -7.95 -7.05 17.88
C GLY A 359 -8.15 -6.92 16.37
N ASN A 360 -7.19 -6.31 15.65
CA ASN A 360 -7.25 -6.19 14.19
C ASN A 360 -7.09 -7.58 13.53
N TRP A 361 -6.09 -8.37 13.95
CA TRP A 361 -5.89 -9.74 13.45
C TRP A 361 -7.14 -10.59 13.71
N ARG A 362 -7.65 -10.57 14.95
CA ARG A 362 -8.87 -11.28 15.31
C ARG A 362 -10.07 -10.85 14.47
N GLY A 363 -10.27 -9.53 14.29
CA GLY A 363 -11.36 -8.99 13.49
C GLY A 363 -11.37 -9.44 12.03
N TRP A 364 -10.20 -9.67 11.46
CA TRP A 364 -10.09 -10.23 10.11
C TRP A 364 -10.35 -11.74 10.07
N LYS A 365 -9.70 -12.51 10.93
CA LYS A 365 -9.70 -13.98 10.86
C LYS A 365 -10.94 -14.61 11.51
N LEU A 366 -11.40 -14.08 12.64
CA LEU A 366 -12.42 -14.72 13.49
C LEU A 366 -13.67 -13.86 13.69
N GLY A 367 -13.51 -12.53 13.72
CA GLY A 367 -14.58 -11.65 14.19
C GLY A 367 -14.85 -11.81 15.69
N ASP A 368 -16.04 -11.37 16.11
CA ASP A 368 -16.48 -11.39 17.50
C ASP A 368 -17.95 -11.84 17.68
N SER A 369 -18.63 -12.20 16.58
CA SER A 369 -20.02 -12.65 16.62
C SER A 369 -20.18 -13.90 17.48
N GLN A 370 -21.07 -13.84 18.47
CA GLN A 370 -21.47 -14.97 19.30
C GLN A 370 -22.76 -15.63 18.82
N THR A 371 -23.04 -15.52 17.52
CA THR A 371 -24.18 -16.16 16.84
C THR A 371 -23.70 -17.11 15.75
N THR A 372 -24.61 -17.86 15.16
CA THR A 372 -24.33 -18.73 14.00
C THR A 372 -23.98 -17.97 12.72
N THR A 373 -24.10 -16.63 12.72
CA THR A 373 -23.71 -15.76 11.60
C THR A 373 -22.35 -15.12 11.88
N PRO A 374 -21.26 -15.62 11.27
CA PRO A 374 -19.93 -15.06 11.45
C PRO A 374 -19.82 -13.65 10.88
N ASN A 375 -19.03 -12.79 11.55
CA ASN A 375 -18.75 -11.42 11.09
C ASN A 375 -17.26 -11.14 10.84
N ALA A 376 -16.44 -12.17 10.73
CA ALA A 376 -15.04 -12.04 10.34
C ALA A 376 -14.91 -11.31 8.99
N ARG A 377 -13.98 -10.35 8.90
CA ARG A 377 -13.79 -9.59 7.65
C ARG A 377 -13.35 -10.49 6.48
N ASN A 378 -12.63 -11.57 6.74
CA ASN A 378 -12.32 -12.59 5.72
C ASN A 378 -13.58 -13.23 5.10
N ILE A 379 -14.69 -13.27 5.82
CA ILE A 379 -15.97 -13.79 5.32
C ILE A 379 -16.73 -12.67 4.58
N VAL A 380 -16.96 -11.54 5.28
CA VAL A 380 -17.88 -10.50 4.78
C VAL A 380 -17.29 -9.60 3.69
N LEU A 381 -15.96 -9.52 3.59
CA LEU A 381 -15.26 -8.73 2.56
C LEU A 381 -14.44 -9.60 1.61
N GLY A 382 -13.53 -10.41 2.17
CA GLY A 382 -12.54 -11.12 1.39
C GLY A 382 -13.12 -12.26 0.57
N ALA A 383 -13.78 -13.21 1.21
CA ALA A 383 -14.28 -14.41 0.55
C ALA A 383 -15.37 -14.11 -0.50
N MET A 384 -16.14 -13.04 -0.34
CA MET A 384 -17.18 -12.67 -1.31
C MET A 384 -16.61 -12.12 -2.63
N SER A 385 -15.37 -11.63 -2.63
CA SER A 385 -14.69 -11.25 -3.87
C SER A 385 -14.34 -12.47 -4.74
N LEU A 386 -14.14 -13.64 -4.13
CA LEU A 386 -13.79 -14.86 -4.84
C LEU A 386 -14.82 -15.26 -5.90
N PRO A 387 -16.12 -15.48 -5.57
CA PRO A 387 -17.11 -15.91 -6.53
C PRO A 387 -17.55 -14.81 -7.50
N HIS A 388 -17.60 -13.58 -7.04
CA HIS A 388 -18.22 -12.49 -7.80
C HIS A 388 -17.22 -11.75 -8.68
N TYR A 389 -15.97 -11.62 -8.23
CA TYR A 389 -14.95 -10.89 -8.97
C TYR A 389 -13.86 -11.81 -9.56
N PHE A 390 -13.27 -12.71 -8.74
CA PHE A 390 -12.13 -13.51 -9.22
C PHE A 390 -12.54 -14.70 -10.07
N MET A 391 -13.64 -15.39 -9.75
CA MET A 391 -14.06 -16.54 -10.55
C MET A 391 -14.63 -16.13 -11.93
N THR A 392 -14.25 -16.91 -12.92
CA THR A 392 -14.84 -16.86 -14.27
C THR A 392 -15.24 -18.30 -14.66
N PRO A 393 -16.55 -18.53 -14.94
CA PRO A 393 -17.65 -17.58 -14.90
C PRO A 393 -18.02 -17.10 -13.49
N TYR A 394 -18.69 -15.95 -13.40
CA TYR A 394 -19.29 -15.40 -12.18
C TYR A 394 -20.19 -16.44 -11.49
N GLN A 395 -20.06 -16.58 -10.18
CA GLN A 395 -20.84 -17.51 -9.37
C GLN A 395 -21.84 -16.73 -8.51
N ALA A 396 -23.14 -16.83 -8.84
CA ALA A 396 -24.18 -16.10 -8.11
C ALA A 396 -24.42 -16.67 -6.69
N GLU A 397 -24.34 -18.00 -6.57
CA GLU A 397 -24.49 -18.72 -5.30
C GLU A 397 -23.12 -19.25 -4.85
N PHE A 398 -22.73 -18.92 -3.65
CA PHE A 398 -21.42 -19.29 -3.13
C PHE A 398 -21.47 -19.43 -1.61
N ASP A 399 -20.82 -20.47 -1.13
CA ASP A 399 -20.58 -20.71 0.28
C ASP A 399 -19.06 -20.87 0.52
N THR A 400 -18.46 -19.90 1.22
CA THR A 400 -17.02 -19.91 1.54
C THR A 400 -16.61 -21.17 2.31
N PHE A 401 -17.56 -21.79 3.03
CA PHE A 401 -17.32 -23.01 3.79
C PHE A 401 -17.39 -24.29 2.97
N LYS A 402 -17.70 -24.20 1.66
CA LYS A 402 -17.82 -25.34 0.73
C LYS A 402 -16.89 -25.25 -0.47
N VAL A 403 -15.91 -24.38 -0.46
CA VAL A 403 -14.94 -24.26 -1.56
C VAL A 403 -14.19 -25.57 -1.72
N ASN A 404 -14.12 -26.06 -2.95
CA ASN A 404 -13.27 -27.21 -3.31
C ASN A 404 -11.90 -26.68 -3.77
N PHE A 405 -10.89 -26.87 -2.93
CA PHE A 405 -9.53 -26.40 -3.16
C PHE A 405 -8.78 -27.12 -4.27
N ASP A 406 -9.24 -28.29 -4.71
CA ASP A 406 -8.65 -29.01 -5.85
C ASP A 406 -9.07 -28.40 -7.20
N THR A 407 -10.16 -27.63 -7.24
CA THR A 407 -10.74 -27.12 -8.49
C THR A 407 -10.89 -25.60 -8.55
N VAL A 408 -10.72 -24.87 -7.45
CA VAL A 408 -10.97 -23.43 -7.39
C VAL A 408 -9.99 -22.61 -8.19
N LEU A 409 -8.70 -22.99 -8.19
CA LEU A 409 -7.63 -22.20 -8.78
C LEU A 409 -7.82 -21.88 -10.26
N PRO A 410 -8.12 -22.84 -11.16
CA PRO A 410 -8.35 -22.54 -12.58
C PRO A 410 -9.43 -21.49 -12.82
N LEU A 411 -10.45 -21.41 -11.95
CA LEU A 411 -11.54 -20.45 -12.08
C LEU A 411 -11.10 -19.00 -11.85
N THR A 412 -9.99 -18.79 -11.14
CA THR A 412 -9.49 -17.44 -10.77
C THR A 412 -8.40 -16.91 -11.71
N LEU A 413 -7.84 -17.75 -12.58
CA LEU A 413 -6.66 -17.39 -13.38
C LEU A 413 -6.92 -16.23 -14.35
N GLN A 414 -8.10 -16.18 -14.96
CA GLN A 414 -8.42 -15.15 -15.95
C GLN A 414 -8.45 -13.75 -15.30
N THR A 415 -9.19 -13.59 -14.21
CA THR A 415 -9.24 -12.32 -13.49
C THR A 415 -7.93 -12.02 -12.77
N GLY A 416 -7.28 -13.04 -12.22
CA GLY A 416 -5.95 -12.89 -11.60
C GLY A 416 -4.91 -12.32 -12.56
N ALA A 417 -4.89 -12.76 -13.82
CA ALA A 417 -3.99 -12.22 -14.84
C ALA A 417 -4.18 -10.71 -15.13
N LEU A 418 -5.37 -10.18 -14.86
CA LEU A 418 -5.67 -8.75 -15.01
C LEU A 418 -5.41 -7.97 -13.72
N ASN A 419 -5.81 -8.54 -12.59
CA ASN A 419 -5.88 -7.86 -11.29
C ASN A 419 -4.60 -7.97 -10.46
N ASP A 420 -3.89 -9.12 -10.53
CA ASP A 420 -2.76 -9.37 -9.65
C ASP A 420 -1.52 -8.62 -10.12
N ALA A 421 -0.93 -7.84 -9.22
CA ALA A 421 0.26 -7.04 -9.49
C ALA A 421 1.54 -7.87 -9.27
N VAL A 422 1.68 -8.97 -10.02
CA VAL A 422 2.72 -9.99 -9.78
C VAL A 422 3.94 -9.90 -10.68
N ALA A 423 3.98 -8.98 -11.66
CA ALA A 423 5.15 -8.84 -12.53
C ALA A 423 6.39 -8.45 -11.71
N THR A 424 7.51 -9.08 -12.05
CA THR A 424 8.81 -8.88 -11.42
C THR A 424 9.86 -8.31 -12.37
N ASP A 425 9.52 -8.13 -13.65
CA ASP A 425 10.27 -7.29 -14.58
C ASP A 425 9.73 -5.85 -14.54
N LEU A 426 10.40 -4.98 -13.78
CA LEU A 426 10.09 -3.56 -13.66
C LEU A 426 11.15 -2.68 -14.34
N THR A 427 11.84 -3.23 -15.35
CA THR A 427 12.93 -2.55 -16.07
C THR A 427 12.51 -1.18 -16.60
N THR A 428 11.30 -1.04 -17.16
CA THR A 428 10.82 0.25 -17.69
C THR A 428 10.64 1.29 -16.58
N PHE A 429 10.04 0.91 -15.45
CA PHE A 429 9.88 1.81 -14.31
C PHE A 429 11.24 2.24 -13.72
N LYS A 430 12.16 1.29 -13.55
CA LYS A 430 13.55 1.55 -13.13
C LYS A 430 14.28 2.47 -14.10
N ALA A 431 14.27 2.17 -15.40
CA ALA A 431 15.00 2.93 -16.43
C ALA A 431 14.55 4.38 -16.50
N ARG A 432 13.30 4.67 -16.16
CA ARG A 432 12.76 6.01 -16.08
C ARG A 432 13.13 6.77 -14.79
N GLY A 433 13.83 6.14 -13.87
CA GLY A 433 14.20 6.71 -12.58
C GLY A 433 13.11 6.56 -11.51
N GLY A 434 12.05 5.80 -11.77
CA GLY A 434 10.98 5.52 -10.82
C GLY A 434 11.49 4.94 -9.50
N LYS A 435 10.83 5.26 -8.39
CA LYS A 435 11.18 4.78 -7.04
C LYS A 435 9.98 4.11 -6.39
N MET A 436 10.21 3.00 -5.70
CA MET A 436 9.18 2.22 -5.03
C MET A 436 9.56 1.94 -3.57
N ILE A 437 8.72 2.39 -2.65
CA ILE A 437 8.76 1.96 -1.25
C ILE A 437 7.61 0.99 -1.03
N ILE A 438 7.91 -0.17 -0.48
CA ILE A 438 6.94 -1.19 -0.12
C ILE A 438 7.07 -1.40 1.38
N PHE A 439 5.97 -1.47 2.10
CA PHE A 439 6.00 -1.90 3.49
C PHE A 439 4.94 -2.97 3.76
N GLU A 440 5.25 -3.89 4.69
CA GLU A 440 4.38 -5.01 5.04
C GLU A 440 4.39 -5.25 6.53
N GLY A 441 3.21 -5.38 7.13
CA GLY A 441 3.08 -5.86 8.50
C GLY A 441 3.36 -7.36 8.57
N VAL A 442 4.33 -7.76 9.39
CA VAL A 442 4.68 -9.19 9.53
C VAL A 442 3.51 -10.01 10.07
N SER A 443 2.66 -9.40 10.90
CA SER A 443 1.44 -10.00 11.43
C SER A 443 0.18 -9.74 10.58
N ASP A 444 0.31 -9.36 9.30
CA ASP A 444 -0.87 -9.09 8.46
C ASP A 444 -1.78 -10.32 8.35
N PRO A 445 -3.06 -10.24 8.77
CA PRO A 445 -3.99 -11.37 8.68
C PRO A 445 -4.62 -11.55 7.29
N VAL A 446 -4.41 -10.60 6.37
CA VAL A 446 -5.09 -10.55 5.06
C VAL A 446 -4.17 -11.00 3.94
N PHE A 447 -2.93 -10.48 3.95
CA PHE A 447 -1.90 -10.80 2.98
C PHE A 447 -0.64 -11.32 3.68
N SER A 448 -0.08 -12.42 3.17
CA SER A 448 1.06 -13.05 3.82
C SER A 448 2.35 -12.27 3.54
N ALA A 449 3.04 -11.90 4.61
CA ALA A 449 4.37 -11.31 4.53
C ALA A 449 5.38 -12.25 3.83
N ASN A 450 5.22 -13.58 3.96
CA ASN A 450 6.02 -14.56 3.21
C ASN A 450 5.77 -14.46 1.69
N ASP A 451 4.51 -14.24 1.25
CA ASP A 451 4.19 -14.11 -0.18
C ASP A 451 4.83 -12.85 -0.78
N LEU A 452 4.76 -11.72 -0.06
CA LEU A 452 5.37 -10.47 -0.53
C LEU A 452 6.90 -10.53 -0.51
N ARG A 453 7.50 -11.11 0.52
CA ARG A 453 8.94 -11.39 0.58
C ARG A 453 9.40 -12.22 -0.63
N ASP A 454 8.69 -13.28 -0.96
CA ASP A 454 9.07 -14.17 -2.06
C ASP A 454 8.91 -13.47 -3.42
N TRP A 455 7.87 -12.66 -3.58
CA TRP A 455 7.74 -11.77 -4.74
C TRP A 455 8.91 -10.76 -4.84
N TYR A 456 9.33 -10.16 -3.73
CA TYR A 456 10.43 -9.20 -3.73
C TYR A 456 11.78 -9.87 -4.05
N ARG A 457 12.00 -11.08 -3.57
CA ARG A 457 13.18 -11.89 -3.96
C ARG A 457 13.19 -12.21 -5.45
N GLN A 458 12.01 -12.53 -6.01
CA GLN A 458 11.89 -12.73 -7.45
C GLN A 458 12.12 -11.43 -8.23
N LEU A 459 11.63 -10.28 -7.74
CA LEU A 459 11.93 -8.97 -8.30
C LEU A 459 13.44 -8.69 -8.33
N GLN A 460 14.17 -9.03 -7.25
CA GLN A 460 15.63 -8.87 -7.20
C GLN A 460 16.36 -9.74 -8.24
N HIS A 461 15.81 -10.92 -8.53
CA HIS A 461 16.35 -11.82 -9.56
C HIS A 461 16.06 -11.29 -10.97
N ASP A 462 14.82 -10.89 -11.26
CA ASP A 462 14.35 -10.58 -12.61
C ASP A 462 14.67 -9.14 -13.03
N THR A 463 14.84 -8.22 -12.05
CA THR A 463 15.22 -6.82 -12.28
C THR A 463 16.49 -6.49 -11.49
N PRO A 464 17.69 -6.79 -12.03
CA PRO A 464 18.96 -6.54 -11.34
C PRO A 464 19.11 -5.08 -10.89
N GLY A 465 19.69 -4.85 -9.72
CA GLY A 465 19.80 -3.53 -9.10
C GLY A 465 18.47 -3.04 -8.50
N THR A 466 17.63 -3.94 -8.02
CA THR A 466 16.35 -3.63 -7.37
C THR A 466 16.50 -2.64 -6.24
N GLN A 467 17.53 -2.75 -5.40
CA GLN A 467 17.78 -1.83 -4.28
C GLN A 467 17.96 -0.36 -4.69
N ASP A 468 18.28 -0.09 -5.96
CA ASP A 468 18.45 1.27 -6.50
C ASP A 468 17.11 1.96 -6.81
N PHE A 469 16.00 1.19 -6.89
CA PHE A 469 14.70 1.74 -7.24
C PHE A 469 13.53 1.20 -6.42
N ALA A 470 13.64 0.04 -5.77
CA ALA A 470 12.60 -0.56 -4.95
C ALA A 470 13.17 -1.06 -3.61
N ARG A 471 12.54 -0.68 -2.49
CA ARG A 471 12.90 -1.13 -1.14
C ARG A 471 11.68 -1.64 -0.40
N LEU A 472 11.81 -2.82 0.19
CA LEU A 472 10.80 -3.46 1.03
C LEU A 472 11.17 -3.25 2.50
N PHE A 473 10.22 -2.79 3.31
CA PHE A 473 10.33 -2.60 4.75
C PHE A 473 9.33 -3.52 5.45
N MET A 474 9.83 -4.47 6.22
CA MET A 474 9.00 -5.35 7.03
C MET A 474 8.79 -4.71 8.39
N VAL A 475 7.54 -4.68 8.87
CA VAL A 475 7.15 -4.04 10.13
C VAL A 475 6.71 -5.10 11.12
N PRO A 476 7.59 -5.50 12.08
CA PRO A 476 7.26 -6.53 13.07
C PRO A 476 6.06 -6.12 13.92
N GLY A 477 5.21 -7.08 14.25
CA GLY A 477 4.01 -6.88 15.06
C GLY A 477 2.88 -6.13 14.39
N MET A 478 3.11 -5.49 13.22
CA MET A 478 2.09 -4.73 12.52
C MET A 478 1.13 -5.67 11.80
N THR A 479 -0.15 -5.35 11.92
CA THR A 479 -1.24 -6.03 11.22
C THR A 479 -1.60 -5.31 9.92
N HIS A 480 -2.80 -5.55 9.38
CA HIS A 480 -3.21 -5.01 8.08
C HIS A 480 -3.35 -3.48 8.10
N CYS A 481 -2.47 -2.78 7.39
CA CYS A 481 -2.41 -1.32 7.30
C CYS A 481 -2.23 -0.62 8.65
N GLY A 482 -1.49 -1.19 9.58
CA GLY A 482 -1.22 -0.61 10.91
C GLY A 482 -1.84 -1.42 12.04
N GLU A 483 -1.78 -0.85 13.24
CA GLU A 483 -2.18 -1.51 14.49
C GLU A 483 -1.34 -2.77 14.83
N GLY A 484 -1.76 -3.53 15.81
CA GLY A 484 -0.98 -4.65 16.34
C GLY A 484 0.02 -4.21 17.41
N ASN A 485 0.92 -5.11 17.79
CA ASN A 485 2.00 -4.84 18.73
C ASN A 485 3.22 -4.32 17.94
N ALA A 486 3.12 -3.10 17.39
CA ALA A 486 4.04 -2.58 16.40
C ALA A 486 4.40 -1.10 16.57
N LEU A 487 5.46 -0.70 15.89
CA LEU A 487 5.81 0.69 15.63
C LEU A 487 5.23 1.09 14.27
N ASP A 488 3.94 1.40 14.22
CA ASP A 488 3.16 1.62 12.99
C ASP A 488 3.00 3.10 12.59
N ASP A 489 3.70 4.01 13.29
CA ASP A 489 3.76 5.43 12.98
C ASP A 489 5.09 5.78 12.31
N PHE A 490 5.08 5.88 10.99
CA PHE A 490 6.21 6.24 10.15
C PHE A 490 5.76 6.97 8.87
N ASP A 491 6.69 7.63 8.17
CA ASP A 491 6.40 8.44 6.98
C ASP A 491 7.14 7.93 5.73
N PRO A 492 6.57 6.98 4.98
CA PRO A 492 7.16 6.48 3.76
C PRO A 492 7.09 7.50 2.61
N LEU A 493 6.16 8.48 2.66
CA LEU A 493 6.05 9.49 1.61
C LEU A 493 7.26 10.44 1.62
N THR A 494 7.67 10.92 2.79
CA THR A 494 8.90 11.75 2.90
C THR A 494 10.14 10.97 2.48
N ALA A 495 10.23 9.68 2.83
CA ALA A 495 11.33 8.83 2.39
C ALA A 495 11.34 8.68 0.85
N LEU A 496 10.17 8.49 0.23
CA LEU A 496 10.03 8.41 -1.22
C LEU A 496 10.41 9.74 -1.91
N GLU A 497 9.96 10.88 -1.38
CA GLU A 497 10.29 12.22 -1.89
C GLU A 497 11.81 12.45 -1.92
N ASN A 498 12.48 12.19 -0.78
CA ASN A 498 13.92 12.33 -0.69
C ASN A 498 14.66 11.46 -1.70
N TRP A 499 14.18 10.23 -1.87
CA TRP A 499 14.77 9.31 -2.85
C TRP A 499 14.55 9.76 -4.29
N ALA A 500 13.32 10.09 -4.66
CA ALA A 500 12.98 10.46 -6.04
C ALA A 500 13.48 11.83 -6.46
N GLU A 501 13.62 12.78 -5.52
CA GLU A 501 13.94 14.18 -5.82
C GLU A 501 15.41 14.53 -5.56
N LYS A 502 16.01 13.90 -4.53
CA LYS A 502 17.40 14.17 -4.12
C LYS A 502 18.36 13.00 -4.36
N GLY A 503 17.82 11.81 -4.71
CA GLY A 503 18.63 10.60 -4.88
C GLY A 503 19.01 9.94 -3.52
N GLU A 504 18.42 10.39 -2.41
CA GLU A 504 18.71 9.90 -1.06
C GLU A 504 17.88 8.63 -0.79
N ALA A 505 18.42 7.47 -1.17
CA ALA A 505 17.78 6.19 -0.93
C ALA A 505 17.64 5.90 0.57
N PRO A 506 16.43 5.59 1.10
CA PRO A 506 16.25 5.44 2.54
C PRO A 506 17.01 4.23 3.10
N ALA A 507 18.10 4.49 3.84
CA ALA A 507 18.85 3.44 4.56
C ALA A 507 18.01 2.84 5.69
N SER A 508 17.05 3.59 6.20
CA SER A 508 16.01 3.18 7.15
C SER A 508 14.87 4.20 7.13
N ILE A 509 13.74 3.83 7.71
CA ILE A 509 12.64 4.78 8.01
C ILE A 509 12.43 4.73 9.52
N LEU A 510 12.46 5.90 10.19
CA LEU A 510 12.21 5.99 11.62
C LEU A 510 10.75 5.62 11.90
N ALA A 511 10.53 4.72 12.84
CA ALA A 511 9.21 4.29 13.27
C ALA A 511 9.04 4.43 14.78
N GLN A 512 7.81 4.74 15.18
CA GLN A 512 7.31 4.75 16.55
C GLN A 512 5.89 4.16 16.55
N GLY A 513 5.26 4.00 17.71
CA GLY A 513 3.90 3.47 17.74
C GLY A 513 3.25 3.52 19.12
N ARG A 514 1.93 3.52 19.13
CA ARG A 514 1.16 3.60 20.39
C ARG A 514 1.27 2.34 21.24
N ALA A 515 1.58 1.20 20.63
CA ALA A 515 1.79 -0.05 21.36
C ALA A 515 3.04 0.00 22.24
N PHE A 516 4.03 0.84 21.88
CA PHE A 516 5.30 1.01 22.61
C PHE A 516 5.57 2.50 22.85
N PRO A 517 4.88 3.15 23.82
CA PRO A 517 5.02 4.57 24.06
C PRO A 517 6.46 4.97 24.40
N GLY A 518 7.01 5.96 23.68
CA GLY A 518 8.38 6.45 23.88
C GLY A 518 9.46 5.63 23.17
N LYS A 519 9.11 4.50 22.52
CA LYS A 519 10.05 3.69 21.75
C LYS A 519 10.10 4.13 20.30
N THR A 520 11.33 4.17 19.78
CA THR A 520 11.61 4.36 18.36
C THR A 520 12.57 3.28 17.87
N GLN A 521 12.39 2.81 16.63
CA GLN A 521 13.33 1.92 15.96
C GLN A 521 13.46 2.28 14.47
N PRO A 522 14.55 1.93 13.79
CA PRO A 522 14.63 2.01 12.35
C PRO A 522 13.87 0.84 11.71
N LEU A 523 12.98 1.11 10.77
CA LEU A 523 12.56 0.09 9.81
C LEU A 523 13.68 -0.04 8.77
N CYS A 524 14.20 -1.25 8.63
CA CYS A 524 15.33 -1.53 7.75
C CYS A 524 14.88 -2.08 6.39
N PRO A 525 15.58 -1.71 5.30
CA PRO A 525 15.25 -2.28 3.99
C PRO A 525 15.63 -3.78 3.95
N TYR A 526 14.67 -4.61 3.59
CA TYR A 526 14.87 -6.06 3.46
C TYR A 526 16.06 -6.41 2.54
N PRO A 527 16.95 -7.36 2.88
CA PRO A 527 16.83 -8.36 3.94
C PRO A 527 17.34 -7.95 5.32
N GLN A 528 17.77 -6.69 5.49
CA GLN A 528 18.24 -6.21 6.77
C GLN A 528 17.11 -6.08 7.79
N VAL A 529 17.45 -6.28 9.06
CA VAL A 529 16.54 -6.09 10.20
C VAL A 529 17.17 -5.13 11.22
N ALA A 530 16.33 -4.47 12.00
CA ALA A 530 16.80 -3.67 13.13
C ALA A 530 17.42 -4.61 14.17
N THR A 531 18.71 -4.40 14.46
CA THR A 531 19.48 -5.20 15.42
C THR A 531 20.02 -4.28 16.51
N TYR A 532 19.75 -4.62 17.77
CA TYR A 532 20.25 -3.87 18.91
C TYR A 532 21.78 -4.00 19.00
N ARG A 533 22.47 -2.90 19.24
CA ARG A 533 23.96 -2.85 19.28
C ARG A 533 24.57 -3.42 20.57
N GLY A 534 23.73 -3.75 21.57
CA GLY A 534 24.18 -4.24 22.89
C GLY A 534 24.53 -3.12 23.88
N GLU A 535 24.34 -1.86 23.51
CA GLU A 535 24.56 -0.68 24.33
C GLU A 535 23.63 0.46 23.92
N GLY A 536 23.43 1.44 24.81
CA GLY A 536 22.56 2.60 24.61
C GLY A 536 21.15 2.38 25.13
N ASP A 537 20.28 3.38 24.90
CA ASP A 537 18.88 3.31 25.30
C ASP A 537 18.10 2.34 24.38
N GLU A 538 17.54 1.29 24.96
CA GLU A 538 16.74 0.27 24.27
C GLU A 538 15.46 0.82 23.60
N ASN A 539 15.06 2.04 23.96
CA ASN A 539 13.92 2.73 23.36
C ASN A 539 14.31 3.74 22.27
N SER A 540 15.62 3.93 22.02
CA SER A 540 16.11 4.87 21.01
C SER A 540 16.55 4.15 19.74
N ALA A 541 16.07 4.62 18.59
CA ALA A 541 16.49 4.14 17.27
C ALA A 541 18.02 4.23 17.06
N GLU A 542 18.71 5.13 17.75
CA GLU A 542 20.17 5.30 17.69
C GLU A 542 20.94 4.09 18.23
N SER A 543 20.29 3.28 19.09
CA SER A 543 20.88 2.06 19.68
C SER A 543 20.76 0.84 18.77
N PHE A 544 20.16 1.00 17.59
CA PHE A 544 19.98 -0.07 16.60
C PHE A 544 20.80 0.17 15.33
N SER A 545 21.03 -0.89 14.58
CA SER A 545 21.61 -0.84 13.24
C SER A 545 20.89 -1.81 12.31
N CYS A 546 20.81 -1.45 11.04
CA CYS A 546 20.27 -2.35 10.00
C CYS A 546 21.36 -3.37 9.59
N GLN A 547 21.15 -4.65 9.92
CA GLN A 547 22.09 -5.75 9.66
C GLN A 547 21.43 -6.91 8.93
#